data_1d8b8706ae9c7b242192002d7b339a6d
#
_entry.id   1d8b8706ae9c7b242192002d7b339a6d
#
_cell.length_a   1.000
_cell.length_b   1.000
_cell.length_c   1.000
_cell.angle_alpha   90.00
_cell.angle_beta   90.00
_cell.angle_gamma   90.00
#
_symmetry.space_group_name_H-M   'P 1'
#
loop_
_entity.id
_entity.type
_entity.pdbx_description
1 polymer ?
#
loop_
_entity_poly.entity_id
_entity_poly.type
_entity_poly.pdbx_seq_one_letter_code
_entity_poly.pdbx_strand_id
1 'polypeptide(L)'
;MTFKNILRHLTVILAIGLSTRSAYADADNTMTGIFDPDFRTLTIAVDGNRLAPPIITIGSDDHIVIGFDALREERDYLRYSIYHCDADWRLSNLVDNEVFDGFNYADVTDYAFSRATSTHYVHYSITLPNNDFKFNLSGNYLLRVYAEDDPEQILLQVRFMVSEGVVSVKGTASSRTDIDYNEHHQQVDFEVELNRYPVRNPFTDLKITVTQNNRADNAVMISHPARVNGTRAIYEHHRELIFPSGNEYRRMETVQMTYPGMGVDAIEFHAPYYHHMLNIDTPRAARNYIYDSTQHGRFFIREYNADDSDTEADYSVVHFVLDKQQIPGMDVYLDGDFTQRH
;
A
#
# COMPACT_ATOMS: atom_id res chain seq x y z
N MET A 1 -45.79 37.76 23.78
CA MET A 1 -45.81 36.31 23.55
C MET A 1 -44.53 35.95 22.76
N THR A 2 -43.54 35.53 23.47
CA THR A 2 -42.18 35.31 22.95
C THR A 2 -41.95 33.81 22.72
N PHE A 3 -41.80 33.40 21.46
CA PHE A 3 -41.40 32.05 21.12
C PHE A 3 -39.86 31.94 21.18
N LYS A 4 -39.34 31.21 22.14
CA LYS A 4 -37.97 30.79 22.23
C LYS A 4 -37.74 29.63 21.29
N ASN A 5 -36.94 29.86 20.26
CA ASN A 5 -36.35 28.80 19.44
C ASN A 5 -35.28 28.05 20.23
N ILE A 6 -35.54 26.83 20.59
CA ILE A 6 -34.56 25.90 21.17
C ILE A 6 -33.87 25.22 19.99
N LEU A 7 -32.65 25.66 19.73
CA LEU A 7 -31.73 24.99 18.83
C LEU A 7 -31.22 23.72 19.51
N ARG A 8 -31.73 22.56 19.10
CA ARG A 8 -31.24 21.26 19.53
C ARG A 8 -29.98 20.93 18.74
N HIS A 9 -28.83 21.08 19.36
CA HIS A 9 -27.61 20.46 18.88
C HIS A 9 -27.75 18.95 19.07
N LEU A 10 -27.84 18.21 17.98
CA LEU A 10 -27.76 16.77 17.97
C LEU A 10 -26.27 16.40 17.99
N THR A 11 -25.73 16.19 19.18
CA THR A 11 -24.40 15.60 19.36
C THR A 11 -24.55 14.11 19.04
N VAL A 12 -24.13 13.67 17.87
CA VAL A 12 -23.99 12.25 17.55
C VAL A 12 -22.72 11.78 18.26
N ILE A 13 -22.86 11.22 19.45
CA ILE A 13 -21.81 10.42 20.09
C ILE A 13 -21.80 9.10 19.32
N LEU A 14 -20.87 8.95 18.40
CA LEU A 14 -20.55 7.67 17.78
C LEU A 14 -19.84 6.83 18.86
N ALA A 15 -20.59 6.08 19.64
CA ALA A 15 -20.05 5.01 20.46
C ALA A 15 -19.54 3.95 19.49
N ILE A 16 -18.24 4.00 19.19
CA ILE A 16 -17.55 2.88 18.55
C ILE A 16 -17.57 1.76 19.60
N GLY A 17 -18.58 0.90 19.51
CA GLY A 17 -18.56 -0.37 20.21
C GLY A 17 -17.31 -1.10 19.72
N LEU A 18 -16.33 -1.25 20.63
CA LEU A 18 -15.24 -2.20 20.46
C LEU A 18 -15.87 -3.60 20.37
N SER A 19 -16.32 -3.98 19.20
CA SER A 19 -16.37 -5.39 18.85
C SER A 19 -14.91 -5.75 18.54
N THR A 20 -14.21 -6.31 19.51
CA THR A 20 -13.00 -7.08 19.30
C THR A 20 -13.36 -8.29 18.45
N ARG A 21 -13.57 -8.09 17.17
CA ARG A 21 -13.33 -9.12 16.19
C ARG A 21 -11.81 -9.15 16.06
N SER A 22 -11.17 -10.11 16.72
CA SER A 22 -9.90 -10.62 16.25
C SER A 22 -10.12 -10.91 14.77
N ALA A 23 -9.61 -10.07 13.89
CA ALA A 23 -9.57 -10.36 12.47
C ALA A 23 -8.47 -11.43 12.33
N TYR A 24 -8.83 -12.69 12.58
CA TYR A 24 -7.99 -13.78 12.10
C TYR A 24 -7.83 -13.54 10.61
N ALA A 25 -6.59 -13.44 10.14
CA ALA A 25 -6.34 -13.41 8.73
C ALA A 25 -7.01 -14.65 8.14
N ASP A 26 -8.02 -14.43 7.30
CA ASP A 26 -8.62 -15.52 6.54
C ASP A 26 -7.46 -16.20 5.80
N ALA A 27 -7.35 -17.51 5.90
CA ALA A 27 -6.26 -18.27 5.28
C ALA A 27 -6.16 -18.00 3.77
N ASP A 28 -7.28 -17.60 3.15
CA ASP A 28 -7.36 -17.21 1.75
C ASP A 28 -7.03 -15.73 1.51
N ASN A 29 -6.96 -14.89 2.54
CA ASN A 29 -6.59 -13.50 2.39
C ASN A 29 -5.07 -13.36 2.28
N THR A 30 -4.60 -12.97 1.11
CA THR A 30 -3.18 -12.70 0.85
C THR A 30 -2.89 -11.22 0.62
N MET A 31 -3.82 -10.29 0.85
CA MET A 31 -3.61 -8.86 0.66
C MET A 31 -2.65 -8.29 1.70
N THR A 32 -1.79 -7.36 1.28
CA THR A 32 -0.97 -6.59 2.23
C THR A 32 -1.87 -5.87 3.23
N GLY A 33 -1.56 -5.98 4.52
CA GLY A 33 -2.33 -5.33 5.56
C GLY A 33 -1.85 -5.62 6.98
N ILE A 34 -2.41 -4.85 7.91
CA ILE A 34 -2.22 -4.99 9.36
C ILE A 34 -3.52 -5.54 9.94
N PHE A 35 -3.43 -6.58 10.75
CA PHE A 35 -4.59 -7.26 11.35
C PHE A 35 -4.71 -7.02 12.85
N ASP A 36 -3.59 -6.69 13.51
CA ASP A 36 -3.58 -6.34 14.92
C ASP A 36 -3.64 -4.81 15.08
N PRO A 37 -4.59 -4.27 15.86
CA PRO A 37 -4.80 -2.83 16.01
C PRO A 37 -3.66 -2.08 16.73
N ASP A 38 -2.76 -2.76 17.40
CA ASP A 38 -1.61 -2.13 18.06
C ASP A 38 -0.45 -1.87 17.08
N PHE A 39 -0.49 -2.51 15.90
CA PHE A 39 0.50 -2.28 14.85
C PHE A 39 0.06 -1.18 13.89
N ARG A 40 1.03 -0.41 13.38
CA ARG A 40 0.81 0.74 12.50
C ARG A 40 1.95 0.89 11.50
N THR A 41 1.77 1.84 10.60
CA THR A 41 2.83 2.42 9.77
C THR A 41 3.57 1.40 8.92
N LEU A 42 2.81 0.43 8.36
CA LEU A 42 3.41 -0.56 7.46
C LEU A 42 3.96 0.15 6.20
N THR A 43 5.26 0.07 6.01
CA THR A 43 5.98 0.65 4.87
C THR A 43 6.77 -0.42 4.14
N ILE A 44 6.92 -0.24 2.82
CA ILE A 44 7.74 -1.10 1.98
C ILE A 44 8.60 -0.18 1.10
N ALA A 45 9.91 -0.39 1.11
CA ALA A 45 10.84 0.33 0.27
C ALA A 45 11.75 -0.65 -0.50
N VAL A 46 12.08 -0.32 -1.73
CA VAL A 46 13.13 -1.01 -2.51
C VAL A 46 14.30 -0.05 -2.60
N ASP A 47 15.45 -0.42 -2.04
CA ASP A 47 16.66 0.40 -1.99
C ASP A 47 16.42 1.83 -1.47
N GLY A 48 15.59 1.93 -0.43
CA GLY A 48 15.18 3.20 0.17
C GLY A 48 14.09 3.97 -0.60
N ASN A 49 13.68 3.50 -1.77
CA ASN A 49 12.59 4.11 -2.54
C ASN A 49 11.22 3.52 -2.14
N ARG A 50 10.48 4.27 -1.33
CA ARG A 50 9.11 3.89 -0.89
C ARG A 50 8.06 4.01 -2.00
N LEU A 51 8.38 4.65 -3.14
CA LEU A 51 7.47 4.74 -4.29
C LEU A 51 7.68 3.62 -5.31
N ALA A 52 8.77 2.88 -5.23
CA ALA A 52 9.00 1.74 -6.11
C ALA A 52 7.98 0.64 -5.85
N PRO A 53 7.54 -0.09 -6.88
CA PRO A 53 6.85 -1.35 -6.66
C PRO A 53 7.72 -2.29 -5.82
N PRO A 54 7.14 -3.13 -4.94
CA PRO A 54 7.90 -4.04 -4.09
C PRO A 54 8.43 -5.25 -4.89
N ILE A 55 9.35 -5.00 -5.80
CA ILE A 55 9.94 -5.98 -6.72
C ILE A 55 11.46 -5.91 -6.61
N ILE A 56 12.09 -7.05 -6.35
CA ILE A 56 13.54 -7.22 -6.41
C ILE A 56 13.91 -8.23 -7.49
N THR A 57 15.17 -8.23 -7.91
CA THR A 57 15.67 -9.14 -8.95
C THR A 57 16.58 -10.20 -8.33
N ILE A 58 16.39 -11.47 -8.68
CA ILE A 58 17.27 -12.56 -8.23
C ILE A 58 18.71 -12.28 -8.66
N GLY A 59 19.62 -12.36 -7.69
CA GLY A 59 21.04 -12.18 -7.92
C GLY A 59 21.49 -10.74 -8.15
N SER A 60 20.60 -9.76 -8.01
CA SER A 60 20.98 -8.34 -7.89
C SER A 60 21.33 -7.97 -6.45
N ASP A 61 21.78 -6.74 -6.27
CA ASP A 61 22.01 -6.15 -4.95
C ASP A 61 20.74 -5.43 -4.42
N ASP A 62 19.59 -5.61 -5.08
CA ASP A 62 18.32 -4.99 -4.66
C ASP A 62 17.84 -5.56 -3.32
N HIS A 63 17.36 -4.68 -2.44
CA HIS A 63 16.80 -5.07 -1.15
C HIS A 63 15.41 -4.48 -0.96
N ILE A 64 14.51 -5.27 -0.40
CA ILE A 64 13.24 -4.80 0.17
C ILE A 64 13.43 -4.56 1.66
N VAL A 65 13.02 -3.40 2.14
CA VAL A 65 12.92 -3.06 3.55
C VAL A 65 11.46 -2.90 3.92
N ILE A 66 11.01 -3.70 4.88
CA ILE A 66 9.64 -3.68 5.40
C ILE A 66 9.71 -3.09 6.80
N GLY A 67 9.14 -1.89 7.00
CA GLY A 67 9.09 -1.21 8.27
C GLY A 67 7.68 -1.20 8.84
N PHE A 68 7.54 -1.32 10.15
CA PHE A 68 6.27 -1.20 10.86
C PHE A 68 6.48 -0.87 12.34
N ASP A 69 5.47 -0.29 12.98
CA ASP A 69 5.53 0.14 14.37
C ASP A 69 4.55 -0.65 15.22
N ALA A 70 4.95 -0.99 16.45
CA ALA A 70 4.06 -1.42 17.51
C ALA A 70 3.87 -0.28 18.51
N LEU A 71 2.62 0.16 18.77
CA LEU A 71 2.30 1.23 19.70
C LEU A 71 2.39 0.74 21.15
N ARG A 72 3.61 0.44 21.61
CA ARG A 72 3.92 -0.14 22.91
C ARG A 72 5.22 0.44 23.46
N GLU A 73 5.39 0.37 24.78
CA GLU A 73 6.62 0.81 25.46
C GLU A 73 7.70 -0.28 25.48
N GLU A 74 7.30 -1.55 25.38
CA GLU A 74 8.18 -2.71 25.39
C GLU A 74 8.18 -3.38 24.01
N ARG A 75 9.31 -4.01 23.68
CA ARG A 75 9.40 -4.77 22.43
C ARG A 75 8.63 -6.07 22.51
N ASP A 76 7.98 -6.43 21.41
CA ASP A 76 7.46 -7.76 21.18
C ASP A 76 8.53 -8.69 20.57
N TYR A 77 8.47 -9.97 20.91
CA TYR A 77 9.27 -10.99 20.25
C TYR A 77 8.49 -11.49 19.04
N LEU A 78 8.92 -11.00 17.88
CA LEU A 78 8.24 -11.23 16.60
C LEU A 78 9.04 -12.18 15.73
N ARG A 79 8.33 -13.00 14.98
CA ARG A 79 8.83 -13.86 13.91
C ARG A 79 8.14 -13.56 12.59
N TYR A 80 8.80 -13.91 11.51
CA TYR A 80 8.18 -13.87 10.19
C TYR A 80 8.46 -15.15 9.41
N SER A 81 7.51 -15.49 8.54
CA SER A 81 7.61 -16.57 7.56
C SER A 81 7.30 -16.04 6.16
N ILE A 82 7.85 -16.70 5.13
CA ILE A 82 7.69 -16.29 3.74
C ILE A 82 7.07 -17.44 2.95
N TYR A 83 6.06 -17.15 2.17
CA TYR A 83 5.32 -18.10 1.35
C TYR A 83 5.39 -17.70 -0.11
N HIS A 84 5.65 -18.66 -1.00
CA HIS A 84 5.56 -18.43 -2.43
C HIS A 84 4.10 -18.52 -2.87
N CYS A 85 3.72 -17.62 -3.79
CA CYS A 85 2.39 -17.57 -4.37
C CYS A 85 2.46 -17.70 -5.89
N ASP A 86 1.39 -18.21 -6.47
CA ASP A 86 1.19 -18.20 -7.92
C ASP A 86 0.82 -16.79 -8.45
N ALA A 87 0.58 -16.69 -9.76
CA ALA A 87 0.23 -15.43 -10.40
C ALA A 87 -1.05 -14.77 -9.84
N ASP A 88 -1.94 -15.58 -9.26
CA ASP A 88 -3.23 -15.13 -8.69
C ASP A 88 -3.12 -14.84 -7.17
N TRP A 89 -1.90 -14.82 -6.63
CA TRP A 89 -1.61 -14.65 -5.20
C TRP A 89 -2.14 -15.78 -4.29
N ARG A 90 -2.42 -16.96 -4.83
CA ARG A 90 -2.70 -18.15 -4.03
C ARG A 90 -1.39 -18.78 -3.60
N LEU A 91 -1.36 -19.31 -2.39
CA LEU A 91 -0.19 -20.03 -1.90
C LEU A 91 0.12 -21.20 -2.86
N SER A 92 1.36 -21.29 -3.29
CA SER A 92 1.78 -22.36 -4.18
C SER A 92 1.95 -23.67 -3.41
N ASN A 93 1.99 -24.80 -4.15
CA ASN A 93 2.26 -26.11 -3.56
C ASN A 93 3.76 -26.46 -3.54
N LEU A 94 4.64 -25.49 -3.77
CA LEU A 94 6.08 -25.70 -3.71
C LEU A 94 6.53 -25.88 -2.25
N VAL A 95 7.54 -26.71 -2.07
CA VAL A 95 8.15 -26.88 -0.74
C VAL A 95 9.23 -25.81 -0.53
N ASP A 96 9.45 -25.42 0.73
CA ASP A 96 10.30 -24.27 1.08
C ASP A 96 11.70 -24.32 0.46
N ASN A 97 12.33 -25.49 0.41
CA ASN A 97 13.68 -25.65 -0.15
C ASN A 97 13.75 -25.53 -1.69
N GLU A 98 12.63 -25.53 -2.40
CA GLU A 98 12.57 -25.17 -3.82
C GLU A 98 12.57 -23.65 -4.02
N VAL A 99 12.06 -22.92 -3.02
CA VAL A 99 11.78 -21.51 -3.09
C VAL A 99 12.94 -20.66 -2.56
N PHE A 100 13.50 -21.04 -1.44
CA PHE A 100 14.63 -20.36 -0.78
C PHE A 100 15.51 -21.34 0.02
N ASP A 101 16.73 -20.92 0.31
CA ASP A 101 17.59 -21.62 1.23
C ASP A 101 17.30 -21.18 2.66
N GLY A 102 17.17 -22.14 3.61
CA GLY A 102 16.96 -21.88 5.02
C GLY A 102 15.70 -22.53 5.60
N PHE A 103 15.34 -22.10 6.80
CA PHE A 103 14.08 -22.48 7.47
C PHE A 103 13.02 -21.42 7.21
N ASN A 104 11.75 -21.82 7.10
CA ASN A 104 10.66 -20.89 6.85
C ASN A 104 10.21 -20.15 8.11
N TYR A 105 11.14 -19.66 8.88
CA TYR A 105 10.92 -18.66 9.93
C TYR A 105 12.23 -17.96 10.27
N ALA A 106 12.14 -16.70 10.66
CA ALA A 106 13.23 -15.95 11.27
C ALA A 106 12.68 -14.97 12.31
N ASP A 107 13.54 -14.60 13.28
CA ASP A 107 13.20 -13.62 14.28
C ASP A 107 13.34 -12.19 13.71
N VAL A 108 12.44 -11.29 14.09
CA VAL A 108 12.59 -9.86 13.79
C VAL A 108 13.56 -9.27 14.80
N THR A 109 14.82 -9.10 14.39
CA THR A 109 15.91 -8.67 15.28
C THR A 109 16.26 -7.20 15.16
N ASP A 110 15.89 -6.57 14.05
CA ASP A 110 16.11 -5.14 13.84
C ASP A 110 14.92 -4.35 14.36
N TYR A 111 15.15 -3.61 15.45
CA TYR A 111 14.14 -2.76 16.08
C TYR A 111 14.78 -1.57 16.80
N ALA A 112 14.02 -0.49 16.93
CA ALA A 112 14.43 0.69 17.68
C ALA A 112 13.22 1.27 18.44
N PHE A 113 13.45 1.80 19.64
CA PHE A 113 12.43 2.51 20.40
C PHE A 113 12.28 3.93 19.88
N SER A 114 11.04 4.44 19.88
CA SER A 114 10.78 5.84 19.57
C SER A 114 11.48 6.77 20.55
N ARG A 115 11.92 7.93 20.05
CA ARG A 115 12.66 8.94 20.82
C ARG A 115 12.02 10.31 20.65
N ALA A 116 11.89 11.03 21.76
CA ALA A 116 11.34 12.40 21.81
C ALA A 116 9.91 12.51 21.23
N THR A 117 9.14 11.43 21.26
CA THR A 117 7.75 11.37 20.83
C THR A 117 6.78 11.41 22.01
N SER A 118 5.58 11.93 21.82
CA SER A 118 4.49 11.90 22.80
C SER A 118 3.79 10.54 22.82
N THR A 119 3.77 9.85 21.68
CA THR A 119 3.28 8.49 21.56
C THR A 119 4.47 7.54 21.48
N HIS A 120 4.59 6.63 22.46
CA HIS A 120 5.65 5.65 22.45
C HIS A 120 5.33 4.49 21.49
N TYR A 121 6.34 4.08 20.75
CA TYR A 121 6.26 2.92 19.86
C TYR A 121 7.63 2.24 19.71
N VAL A 122 7.60 1.01 19.23
CA VAL A 122 8.80 0.28 18.80
C VAL A 122 8.72 0.14 17.29
N HIS A 123 9.70 0.69 16.59
CA HIS A 123 9.87 0.52 15.15
C HIS A 123 10.60 -0.81 14.88
N TYR A 124 10.09 -1.61 13.96
CA TYR A 124 10.69 -2.86 13.49
C TYR A 124 11.02 -2.79 12.02
N SER A 125 12.11 -3.43 11.62
CA SER A 125 12.55 -3.49 10.24
C SER A 125 12.92 -4.93 9.83
N ILE A 126 12.50 -5.32 8.62
CA ILE A 126 12.86 -6.59 8.00
C ILE A 126 13.47 -6.29 6.63
N THR A 127 14.74 -6.66 6.43
CA THR A 127 15.41 -6.51 5.14
C THR A 127 15.48 -7.86 4.43
N LEU A 128 15.11 -7.91 3.16
CA LEU A 128 15.14 -9.09 2.30
C LEU A 128 15.84 -8.77 0.96
N PRO A 129 16.62 -9.73 0.38
CA PRO A 129 17.06 -10.98 0.97
C PRO A 129 18.02 -10.76 2.15
N ASN A 130 18.18 -11.78 3.01
CA ASN A 130 19.11 -11.76 4.12
C ASN A 130 19.78 -13.14 4.31
N ASN A 131 20.41 -13.38 5.45
CA ASN A 131 21.10 -14.65 5.70
C ASN A 131 20.14 -15.83 5.89
N ASP A 132 18.90 -15.58 6.38
CA ASP A 132 17.90 -16.59 6.66
C ASP A 132 17.07 -16.92 5.41
N PHE A 133 16.92 -15.94 4.49
CA PHE A 133 16.13 -16.09 3.27
C PHE A 133 16.91 -15.62 2.05
N LYS A 134 17.31 -16.58 1.20
CA LYS A 134 17.92 -16.35 -0.10
C LYS A 134 17.01 -16.97 -1.16
N PHE A 135 16.44 -16.14 -2.03
CA PHE A 135 15.48 -16.59 -3.01
C PHE A 135 16.11 -17.37 -4.16
N ASN A 136 15.63 -18.58 -4.41
CA ASN A 136 16.06 -19.46 -5.49
C ASN A 136 15.11 -19.40 -6.70
N LEU A 137 13.88 -18.92 -6.47
CA LEU A 137 12.81 -18.91 -7.47
C LEU A 137 12.20 -17.51 -7.57
N SER A 138 11.89 -17.11 -8.81
CA SER A 138 11.07 -15.92 -9.06
C SER A 138 9.59 -16.18 -8.79
N GLY A 139 8.82 -15.16 -8.48
CA GLY A 139 7.38 -15.26 -8.26
C GLY A 139 6.83 -14.19 -7.34
N ASN A 140 5.58 -14.39 -6.96
CA ASN A 140 4.91 -13.61 -5.94
C ASN A 140 5.20 -14.20 -4.57
N TYR A 141 5.44 -13.35 -3.58
CA TYR A 141 5.79 -13.75 -2.22
C TYR A 141 4.92 -13.04 -1.19
N LEU A 142 4.57 -13.75 -0.13
CA LEU A 142 3.82 -13.26 1.00
C LEU A 142 4.65 -13.45 2.27
N LEU A 143 5.04 -12.34 2.90
CA LEU A 143 5.66 -12.34 4.22
C LEU A 143 4.55 -12.18 5.26
N ARG A 144 4.56 -13.00 6.31
CA ARG A 144 3.64 -12.91 7.45
C ARG A 144 4.44 -12.74 8.73
N VAL A 145 4.06 -11.75 9.54
CA VAL A 145 4.62 -11.48 10.87
C VAL A 145 3.63 -11.93 11.93
N TYR A 146 4.14 -12.59 12.94
CA TYR A 146 3.37 -13.13 14.08
C TYR A 146 4.19 -13.05 15.37
N ALA A 147 3.53 -13.15 16.52
CA ALA A 147 4.20 -13.24 17.80
C ALA A 147 4.90 -14.61 17.95
N GLU A 148 6.08 -14.66 18.55
CA GLU A 148 6.86 -15.90 18.70
C GLU A 148 6.08 -17.01 19.41
N ASP A 149 5.25 -16.65 20.38
CA ASP A 149 4.45 -17.56 21.21
C ASP A 149 3.07 -17.90 20.60
N ASP A 150 2.63 -17.20 19.55
CA ASP A 150 1.36 -17.48 18.86
C ASP A 150 1.50 -17.39 17.32
N PRO A 151 2.03 -18.41 16.66
CA PRO A 151 2.22 -18.43 15.21
C PRO A 151 0.90 -18.42 14.38
N GLU A 152 -0.23 -18.73 15.02
CA GLU A 152 -1.53 -18.74 14.34
C GLU A 152 -2.12 -17.34 14.20
N GLN A 153 -1.74 -16.40 15.08
CA GLN A 153 -2.17 -15.03 15.02
C GLN A 153 -1.26 -14.20 14.12
N ILE A 154 -1.68 -13.99 12.89
CA ILE A 154 -0.96 -13.10 11.97
C ILE A 154 -1.24 -11.64 12.36
N LEU A 155 -0.18 -10.90 12.67
CA LEU A 155 -0.25 -9.50 13.07
C LEU A 155 -0.30 -8.57 11.86
N LEU A 156 0.51 -8.86 10.87
CA LEU A 156 0.53 -8.18 9.57
C LEU A 156 1.08 -9.09 8.47
N GLN A 157 0.78 -8.76 7.23
CA GLN A 157 1.38 -9.45 6.08
C GLN A 157 1.68 -8.49 4.94
N VAL A 158 2.64 -8.87 4.10
CA VAL A 158 3.17 -8.04 3.02
C VAL A 158 3.35 -8.85 1.76
N ARG A 159 2.80 -8.37 0.65
CA ARG A 159 3.07 -8.86 -0.70
C ARG A 159 4.32 -8.21 -1.26
N PHE A 160 5.19 -9.00 -1.85
CA PHE A 160 6.31 -8.53 -2.66
C PHE A 160 6.58 -9.51 -3.80
N MET A 161 7.44 -9.14 -4.72
CA MET A 161 7.75 -9.96 -5.89
C MET A 161 9.25 -10.11 -6.07
N VAL A 162 9.64 -11.28 -6.57
CA VAL A 162 11.02 -11.59 -6.96
C VAL A 162 11.05 -11.87 -8.45
N SER A 163 11.81 -11.11 -9.20
CA SER A 163 11.89 -11.15 -10.66
C SER A 163 13.20 -11.77 -11.13
N GLU A 164 13.21 -12.39 -12.29
CA GLU A 164 14.44 -12.79 -12.97
C GLU A 164 15.00 -11.69 -13.88
N GLY A 165 14.24 -10.63 -14.15
CA GLY A 165 14.67 -9.51 -15.00
C GLY A 165 14.94 -9.86 -16.46
N VAL A 166 14.44 -10.98 -16.97
CA VAL A 166 14.78 -11.51 -18.29
C VAL A 166 13.89 -10.99 -19.43
N VAL A 167 12.73 -10.44 -19.09
CA VAL A 167 11.83 -9.82 -20.07
C VAL A 167 11.79 -8.31 -19.87
N SER A 168 11.40 -7.59 -20.91
CA SER A 168 11.19 -6.15 -20.80
C SER A 168 9.78 -5.77 -21.26
N VAL A 169 9.21 -4.76 -20.60
CA VAL A 169 7.89 -4.23 -20.93
C VAL A 169 8.01 -2.78 -21.35
N LYS A 170 7.39 -2.44 -22.47
CA LYS A 170 7.29 -1.05 -22.95
C LYS A 170 5.83 -0.73 -23.19
N GLY A 171 5.32 0.27 -22.50
CA GLY A 171 3.91 0.63 -22.59
C GLY A 171 3.69 2.14 -22.61
N THR A 172 2.47 2.51 -22.95
CA THR A 172 1.97 3.87 -22.91
C THR A 172 0.57 3.89 -22.32
N ALA A 173 0.29 4.90 -21.50
CA ALA A 173 -1.06 5.24 -21.09
C ALA A 173 -1.54 6.46 -21.87
N SER A 174 -2.76 6.41 -22.37
CA SER A 174 -3.34 7.46 -23.20
C SER A 174 -4.78 7.76 -22.78
N SER A 175 -5.16 9.04 -22.80
CA SER A 175 -6.55 9.47 -22.67
C SER A 175 -7.38 9.34 -23.97
N ARG A 176 -6.72 8.91 -25.05
CA ARG A 176 -7.41 8.47 -26.29
C ARG A 176 -7.66 7.00 -26.15
N THR A 177 -8.87 6.65 -25.79
CA THR A 177 -9.28 5.27 -25.53
C THR A 177 -10.16 4.74 -26.67
N ASP A 178 -10.41 3.45 -26.68
CA ASP A 178 -11.33 2.84 -27.66
C ASP A 178 -12.81 3.16 -27.37
N ILE A 179 -13.12 3.81 -26.26
CA ILE A 179 -14.49 4.15 -25.83
C ILE A 179 -14.75 5.64 -25.72
N ASP A 180 -13.75 6.44 -25.43
CA ASP A 180 -13.86 7.92 -25.36
C ASP A 180 -12.54 8.61 -25.72
N TYR A 181 -12.58 9.93 -25.83
CA TYR A 181 -11.45 10.75 -26.24
C TYR A 181 -11.25 11.92 -25.28
N ASN A 182 -10.20 11.84 -24.44
CA ASN A 182 -9.87 12.85 -23.44
C ASN A 182 -11.01 13.17 -22.45
N GLU A 183 -11.78 12.16 -22.06
CA GLU A 183 -12.94 12.36 -21.18
C GLU A 183 -12.72 11.70 -19.81
N HIS A 184 -13.18 10.46 -19.67
CA HIS A 184 -13.29 9.81 -18.36
C HIS A 184 -12.39 8.60 -18.16
N HIS A 185 -11.64 8.21 -19.19
CA HIS A 185 -10.85 6.98 -19.15
C HIS A 185 -9.42 7.18 -19.63
N GLN A 186 -8.58 6.24 -19.25
CA GLN A 186 -7.21 6.04 -19.74
C GLN A 186 -7.08 4.62 -20.23
N GLN A 187 -6.46 4.41 -21.36
CA GLN A 187 -6.16 3.09 -21.90
C GLN A 187 -4.66 2.84 -21.88
N VAL A 188 -4.29 1.62 -21.52
CA VAL A 188 -2.90 1.17 -21.52
C VAL A 188 -2.69 0.20 -22.65
N ASP A 189 -1.74 0.52 -23.54
CA ASP A 189 -1.23 -0.38 -24.58
C ASP A 189 0.24 -0.67 -24.28
N PHE A 190 0.66 -1.92 -24.41
CA PHE A 190 2.04 -2.30 -24.13
C PHE A 190 2.52 -3.49 -24.95
N GLU A 191 3.83 -3.63 -25.03
CA GLU A 191 4.49 -4.80 -25.58
C GLU A 191 5.41 -5.44 -24.52
N VAL A 192 5.45 -6.76 -24.53
CA VAL A 192 6.36 -7.57 -23.73
C VAL A 192 7.39 -8.19 -24.66
N GLU A 193 8.65 -7.79 -24.52
CA GLU A 193 9.76 -8.40 -25.25
C GLU A 193 10.27 -9.60 -24.44
N LEU A 194 10.01 -10.78 -24.94
CA LEU A 194 10.35 -12.04 -24.28
C LEU A 194 11.84 -12.39 -24.36
N ASN A 195 12.59 -11.69 -25.23
CA ASN A 195 14.02 -11.94 -25.46
C ASN A 195 14.27 -13.44 -25.76
N ARG A 196 15.03 -14.12 -24.90
CA ARG A 196 15.31 -15.55 -24.97
C ARG A 196 14.53 -16.37 -23.95
N TYR A 197 13.59 -15.75 -23.23
CA TYR A 197 12.78 -16.46 -22.26
C TYR A 197 11.87 -17.49 -22.95
N PRO A 198 11.91 -18.77 -22.55
CA PRO A 198 11.24 -19.84 -23.27
C PRO A 198 9.74 -19.84 -22.96
N VAL A 199 8.94 -19.21 -23.81
CA VAL A 199 7.47 -19.28 -23.77
C VAL A 199 7.01 -20.15 -24.94
N ARG A 200 6.28 -21.21 -24.62
CA ARG A 200 5.79 -22.16 -25.67
C ARG A 200 4.66 -21.54 -26.48
N ASN A 201 3.69 -20.98 -25.78
CA ASN A 201 2.53 -20.33 -26.39
C ASN A 201 2.22 -19.01 -25.67
N PRO A 202 2.63 -17.86 -26.21
CA PRO A 202 2.36 -16.56 -25.60
C PRO A 202 0.87 -16.25 -25.35
N PHE A 203 -0.03 -16.90 -26.07
CA PHE A 203 -1.47 -16.69 -25.90
C PHE A 203 -2.08 -17.42 -24.68
N THR A 204 -1.39 -18.37 -24.10
CA THR A 204 -1.87 -19.16 -22.97
C THR A 204 -0.95 -19.11 -21.74
N ASP A 205 0.35 -18.95 -21.98
CA ASP A 205 1.36 -19.13 -20.96
C ASP A 205 1.72 -17.81 -20.24
N LEU A 206 1.39 -16.66 -20.86
CA LEU A 206 1.63 -15.35 -20.26
C LEU A 206 0.44 -14.94 -19.40
N LYS A 207 0.74 -14.45 -18.19
CA LYS A 207 -0.20 -13.76 -17.31
C LYS A 207 0.38 -12.39 -16.99
N ILE A 208 -0.33 -11.34 -17.32
CA ILE A 208 0.12 -9.97 -17.13
C ILE A 208 -0.86 -9.27 -16.18
N THR A 209 -0.35 -8.75 -15.08
CA THR A 209 -1.14 -7.91 -14.16
C THR A 209 -0.83 -6.46 -14.42
N VAL A 210 -1.86 -5.66 -14.66
CA VAL A 210 -1.77 -4.21 -14.84
C VAL A 210 -2.54 -3.53 -13.71
N THR A 211 -1.90 -2.59 -13.04
CA THR A 211 -2.49 -1.82 -11.94
C THR A 211 -2.43 -0.32 -12.23
N GLN A 212 -3.41 0.42 -11.79
CA GLN A 212 -3.36 1.89 -11.78
C GLN A 212 -2.94 2.38 -10.40
N ASN A 213 -1.95 3.28 -10.34
CA ASN A 213 -1.44 3.85 -9.08
C ASN A 213 -0.94 2.80 -8.07
N ASN A 214 -0.45 1.67 -8.57
CA ASN A 214 0.03 0.55 -7.76
C ASN A 214 -1.02 -0.03 -6.79
N ARG A 215 -2.30 0.07 -7.15
CA ARG A 215 -3.43 -0.43 -6.36
C ARG A 215 -3.73 -1.88 -6.74
N ALA A 216 -3.80 -2.75 -5.73
CA ALA A 216 -4.15 -4.15 -5.94
C ALA A 216 -5.66 -4.36 -6.17
N ASP A 217 -6.49 -3.46 -5.64
CA ASP A 217 -7.96 -3.53 -5.75
C ASP A 217 -8.48 -3.23 -7.16
N ASN A 218 -7.71 -2.52 -7.99
CA ASN A 218 -8.04 -2.26 -9.39
C ASN A 218 -7.17 -3.07 -10.38
N ALA A 219 -6.50 -4.11 -9.91
CA ALA A 219 -5.65 -4.94 -10.73
C ALA A 219 -6.44 -5.67 -11.81
N VAL A 220 -5.97 -5.60 -13.05
CA VAL A 220 -6.52 -6.33 -14.17
C VAL A 220 -5.49 -7.39 -14.61
N MET A 221 -5.90 -8.65 -14.63
CA MET A 221 -5.09 -9.73 -15.18
C MET A 221 -5.52 -10.05 -16.60
N ILE A 222 -4.56 -9.99 -17.54
CA ILE A 222 -4.76 -10.35 -18.94
C ILE A 222 -3.79 -11.45 -19.34
N SER A 223 -4.28 -12.46 -20.06
CA SER A 223 -3.50 -13.64 -20.44
C SER A 223 -3.18 -13.73 -21.93
N HIS A 224 -3.94 -13.03 -22.78
CA HIS A 224 -3.80 -13.20 -24.24
C HIS A 224 -3.37 -11.88 -24.89
N PRO A 225 -2.26 -11.87 -25.64
CA PRO A 225 -1.89 -10.72 -26.44
C PRO A 225 -2.85 -10.55 -27.64
N ALA A 226 -3.00 -9.33 -28.12
CA ALA A 226 -3.72 -9.07 -29.37
C ALA A 226 -3.01 -9.72 -30.56
N ARG A 227 -1.68 -9.71 -30.54
CA ARG A 227 -0.83 -10.37 -31.54
C ARG A 227 0.56 -10.65 -31.02
N VAL A 228 1.25 -11.57 -31.68
CA VAL A 228 2.67 -11.88 -31.42
C VAL A 228 3.48 -11.60 -32.68
N ASN A 229 4.59 -10.90 -32.53
CA ASN A 229 5.52 -10.60 -33.62
C ASN A 229 6.96 -10.97 -33.22
N GLY A 230 7.43 -12.11 -33.66
CA GLY A 230 8.72 -12.68 -33.26
C GLY A 230 8.73 -12.95 -31.74
N THR A 231 9.62 -12.29 -31.02
CA THR A 231 9.76 -12.40 -29.55
C THR A 231 8.87 -11.42 -28.77
N ARG A 232 8.05 -10.63 -29.46
CA ARG A 232 7.20 -9.61 -28.84
C ARG A 232 5.75 -10.04 -28.76
N ALA A 233 5.18 -10.06 -27.56
CA ALA A 233 3.76 -10.16 -27.30
C ALA A 233 3.18 -8.75 -27.13
N ILE A 234 2.17 -8.40 -27.94
CA ILE A 234 1.64 -7.05 -28.07
C ILE A 234 0.22 -7.04 -27.52
N TYR A 235 -0.02 -6.13 -26.57
CA TYR A 235 -1.29 -5.92 -25.89
C TYR A 235 -1.79 -4.52 -26.25
N GLU A 236 -2.73 -4.45 -27.16
CA GLU A 236 -3.33 -3.21 -27.66
C GLU A 236 -4.82 -3.42 -27.87
N HIS A 237 -5.61 -2.37 -27.72
CA HIS A 237 -7.06 -2.43 -27.91
C HIS A 237 -7.80 -3.43 -26.99
N HIS A 238 -7.27 -3.67 -25.80
CA HIS A 238 -7.93 -4.50 -24.79
C HIS A 238 -8.86 -3.62 -23.95
N ARG A 239 -10.16 -3.95 -23.95
CA ARG A 239 -11.15 -3.20 -23.16
C ARG A 239 -10.91 -3.31 -21.66
N GLU A 240 -10.36 -4.41 -21.21
CA GLU A 240 -9.97 -4.66 -19.84
C GLU A 240 -8.87 -3.70 -19.35
N LEU A 241 -8.09 -3.14 -20.28
CA LEU A 241 -7.02 -2.18 -19.98
C LEU A 241 -7.46 -0.72 -20.09
N ILE A 242 -8.76 -0.47 -20.05
CA ILE A 242 -9.35 0.86 -19.97
C ILE A 242 -9.72 1.11 -18.51
N PHE A 243 -9.00 2.03 -17.88
CA PHE A 243 -9.17 2.41 -16.47
C PHE A 243 -9.91 3.75 -16.37
N PRO A 244 -10.71 3.96 -15.32
CA PRO A 244 -11.25 5.28 -15.04
C PRO A 244 -10.13 6.30 -14.85
N SER A 245 -10.24 7.46 -15.49
CA SER A 245 -9.39 8.60 -15.18
C SER A 245 -9.92 9.28 -13.93
N GLY A 246 -9.05 9.62 -12.99
CA GLY A 246 -9.39 10.35 -11.77
C GLY A 246 -8.68 11.70 -11.72
N ASN A 247 -9.03 12.50 -10.71
CA ASN A 247 -8.21 13.61 -10.31
C ASN A 247 -7.02 13.12 -9.49
N GLU A 248 -5.99 13.97 -9.37
CA GLU A 248 -4.85 13.71 -8.51
C GLU A 248 -5.28 13.52 -7.04
N TYR A 249 -4.51 12.70 -6.32
CA TYR A 249 -4.67 12.57 -4.86
C TYR A 249 -4.47 13.92 -4.16
N ARG A 250 -5.06 14.07 -2.99
CA ARG A 250 -4.81 15.22 -2.13
C ARG A 250 -3.43 15.10 -1.48
N ARG A 251 -2.75 16.23 -1.34
CA ARG A 251 -1.47 16.30 -0.63
C ARG A 251 -1.65 17.04 0.68
N MET A 252 -1.03 16.53 1.71
CA MET A 252 -0.94 17.14 3.03
C MET A 252 0.41 16.80 3.66
N GLU A 253 0.88 17.61 4.57
CA GLU A 253 2.13 17.39 5.30
C GLU A 253 1.91 17.63 6.80
N THR A 254 2.15 16.60 7.61
CA THR A 254 2.10 16.64 9.07
C THR A 254 3.51 16.43 9.64
N VAL A 255 4.49 17.08 9.04
CA VAL A 255 5.93 16.85 9.26
C VAL A 255 6.49 17.46 10.54
N GLN A 256 5.65 18.07 11.36
CA GLN A 256 6.00 18.58 12.70
C GLN A 256 4.75 18.94 13.50
N MET A 257 4.89 18.98 14.82
CA MET A 257 3.77 19.16 15.74
C MET A 257 3.51 20.63 16.14
N THR A 258 4.38 21.56 15.76
CA THR A 258 4.32 22.96 16.22
C THR A 258 3.85 23.97 15.16
N TYR A 259 4.03 23.66 13.89
CA TYR A 259 3.65 24.54 12.79
C TYR A 259 2.87 23.79 11.72
N PRO A 260 1.76 24.34 11.22
CA PRO A 260 1.00 23.75 10.12
C PRO A 260 1.87 23.58 8.87
N GLY A 261 1.90 22.35 8.34
CA GLY A 261 2.49 22.04 7.03
C GLY A 261 1.52 22.29 5.88
N MET A 262 1.88 21.80 4.70
CA MET A 262 1.02 21.92 3.52
C MET A 262 -0.34 21.27 3.78
N GLY A 263 -1.43 21.98 3.48
CA GLY A 263 -2.79 21.45 3.59
C GLY A 263 -3.33 21.39 5.03
N VAL A 264 -2.58 21.83 6.04
CA VAL A 264 -2.99 21.89 7.45
C VAL A 264 -3.42 23.32 7.78
N ASP A 265 -4.61 23.49 8.34
CA ASP A 265 -5.16 24.78 8.80
C ASP A 265 -4.68 25.09 10.22
N ALA A 266 -4.74 24.12 11.12
CA ALA A 266 -4.36 24.30 12.52
C ALA A 266 -3.82 23.00 13.13
N ILE A 267 -3.02 23.14 14.18
CA ILE A 267 -2.57 22.04 15.04
C ILE A 267 -3.00 22.37 16.46
N GLU A 268 -3.69 21.43 17.11
CA GLU A 268 -4.17 21.54 18.48
C GLU A 268 -3.67 20.36 19.30
N PHE A 269 -3.31 20.59 20.55
CA PHE A 269 -2.95 19.51 21.47
C PHE A 269 -4.13 19.20 22.38
N HIS A 270 -4.67 17.99 22.24
CA HIS A 270 -5.67 17.43 23.14
C HIS A 270 -5.11 16.12 23.71
N ALA A 271 -4.61 16.17 24.93
CA ALA A 271 -3.90 15.06 25.54
C ALA A 271 -4.61 13.71 25.35
N PRO A 272 -3.92 12.66 24.92
CA PRO A 272 -2.46 12.58 24.76
C PRO A 272 -1.93 12.93 23.35
N TYR A 273 -2.79 13.31 22.38
CA TYR A 273 -2.42 13.44 20.97
C TYR A 273 -2.42 14.88 20.46
N TYR A 274 -1.57 15.14 19.48
CA TYR A 274 -1.70 16.27 18.58
C TYR A 274 -2.77 16.00 17.52
N HIS A 275 -3.54 17.04 17.19
CA HIS A 275 -4.60 16.99 16.19
C HIS A 275 -4.27 17.95 15.05
N HIS A 276 -4.11 17.41 13.85
CA HIS A 276 -3.91 18.19 12.64
C HIS A 276 -5.27 18.40 11.96
N MET A 277 -5.73 19.64 11.96
CA MET A 277 -6.97 20.03 11.27
C MET A 277 -6.61 20.39 9.83
N LEU A 278 -7.06 19.57 8.86
CA LEU A 278 -6.78 19.86 7.46
C LEU A 278 -7.67 20.98 6.93
N ASN A 279 -7.18 21.69 5.91
CA ASN A 279 -7.98 22.64 5.15
C ASN A 279 -9.25 21.95 4.63
N ILE A 280 -10.37 22.69 4.59
CA ILE A 280 -11.62 22.19 4.02
C ILE A 280 -11.41 21.86 2.55
N ASP A 281 -11.60 20.60 2.20
CA ASP A 281 -11.53 20.14 0.82
C ASP A 281 -12.88 20.27 0.11
N THR A 282 -12.83 20.63 -1.15
CA THR A 282 -14.01 20.79 -1.99
C THR A 282 -14.04 19.77 -3.12
N PRO A 283 -15.23 19.25 -3.50
CA PRO A 283 -15.36 18.33 -4.63
C PRO A 283 -14.73 18.88 -5.91
N ARG A 284 -13.99 18.04 -6.62
CA ARG A 284 -13.32 18.42 -7.89
C ARG A 284 -14.09 17.97 -9.14
N ALA A 285 -15.16 17.18 -8.98
CA ALA A 285 -15.89 16.59 -10.12
C ALA A 285 -16.41 17.61 -11.16
N ALA A 286 -16.72 18.83 -10.72
CA ALA A 286 -17.20 19.90 -11.60
C ALA A 286 -16.10 20.87 -12.05
N ARG A 287 -14.83 20.57 -11.77
CA ARG A 287 -13.68 21.42 -12.12
C ARG A 287 -12.86 20.77 -13.22
N ASN A 288 -12.10 21.60 -13.95
CA ASN A 288 -11.09 21.09 -14.87
C ASN A 288 -10.04 20.30 -14.09
N TYR A 289 -9.49 19.27 -14.75
CA TYR A 289 -8.35 18.52 -14.21
C TYR A 289 -7.18 19.48 -13.94
N ILE A 290 -6.62 19.39 -12.76
CA ILE A 290 -5.41 20.12 -12.36
C ILE A 290 -4.35 19.08 -12.04
N TYR A 291 -3.26 19.11 -12.80
CA TYR A 291 -2.09 18.27 -12.50
C TYR A 291 -1.44 18.70 -11.19
N ASP A 292 -1.11 17.73 -10.36
CA ASP A 292 -0.27 17.90 -9.18
C ASP A 292 0.70 16.71 -9.08
N SER A 293 1.92 16.95 -8.63
CA SER A 293 2.89 15.89 -8.38
C SER A 293 2.59 15.23 -7.04
N THR A 294 1.81 14.15 -7.09
CA THR A 294 1.37 13.40 -5.90
C THR A 294 2.17 12.11 -5.73
N GLN A 295 2.01 11.45 -4.57
CA GLN A 295 2.55 10.13 -4.31
C GLN A 295 1.54 9.01 -4.65
N HIS A 296 0.47 9.31 -5.38
CA HIS A 296 -0.58 8.36 -5.78
C HIS A 296 -1.24 7.64 -4.59
N GLY A 297 -1.49 8.40 -3.50
CA GLY A 297 -2.10 7.87 -2.26
C GLY A 297 -1.11 7.24 -1.29
N ARG A 298 0.18 7.25 -1.59
CA ARG A 298 1.24 6.79 -0.69
C ARG A 298 1.61 7.86 0.33
N PHE A 299 2.25 7.44 1.42
CA PHE A 299 2.76 8.33 2.45
C PHE A 299 4.25 8.13 2.70
N PHE A 300 4.89 9.17 3.23
CA PHE A 300 6.25 9.13 3.74
C PHE A 300 6.23 9.54 5.20
N ILE A 301 7.04 8.86 6.01
CA ILE A 301 7.31 9.28 7.37
C ILE A 301 8.43 10.31 7.31
N ARG A 302 8.18 11.49 7.85
CA ARG A 302 9.17 12.57 7.93
C ARG A 302 8.87 13.47 9.11
N GLU A 303 9.90 13.73 9.91
CA GLU A 303 9.93 14.79 10.92
C GLU A 303 11.07 15.75 10.56
N TYR A 304 10.79 17.05 10.52
CA TYR A 304 11.76 18.04 10.04
C TYR A 304 13.03 18.12 10.87
N ASN A 305 12.91 17.92 12.17
CA ASN A 305 14.02 18.08 13.11
C ASN A 305 14.63 16.74 13.54
N ALA A 306 14.16 15.63 12.95
CA ALA A 306 14.63 14.30 13.28
C ALA A 306 15.91 13.95 12.52
N ASP A 307 16.82 13.28 13.22
CA ASP A 307 17.94 12.58 12.60
C ASP A 307 17.45 11.29 11.92
N ASP A 308 16.45 10.65 12.52
CA ASP A 308 15.80 9.43 12.02
C ASP A 308 14.29 9.52 12.18
N SER A 309 13.59 9.77 11.07
CA SER A 309 12.14 9.93 11.08
C SER A 309 11.37 8.64 11.42
N ASP A 310 11.96 7.46 11.21
CA ASP A 310 11.28 6.20 11.52
C ASP A 310 11.17 5.97 13.04
N THR A 311 11.99 6.67 13.85
CA THR A 311 11.97 6.57 15.32
C THR A 311 11.64 7.89 16.04
N GLU A 312 11.63 9.02 15.34
CA GLU A 312 11.44 10.34 15.95
C GLU A 312 10.19 11.09 15.46
N ALA A 313 9.49 10.54 14.44
CA ALA A 313 8.20 11.10 14.04
C ALA A 313 7.11 10.71 15.04
N ASP A 314 6.31 11.70 15.46
CA ASP A 314 5.21 11.47 16.42
C ASP A 314 3.91 11.06 15.70
N TYR A 315 3.08 10.34 16.39
CA TYR A 315 1.73 10.00 15.94
C TYR A 315 0.77 11.14 16.24
N SER A 316 -0.11 11.43 15.31
CA SER A 316 -1.13 12.48 15.47
C SER A 316 -2.48 12.02 14.92
N VAL A 317 -3.53 12.69 15.38
CA VAL A 317 -4.89 12.52 14.85
C VAL A 317 -5.09 13.52 13.71
N VAL A 318 -5.40 13.05 12.52
CA VAL A 318 -5.63 13.90 11.34
C VAL A 318 -7.12 14.02 11.07
N HIS A 319 -7.64 15.24 11.02
CA HIS A 319 -9.03 15.56 10.74
C HIS A 319 -9.22 15.97 9.29
N PHE A 320 -9.87 15.11 8.53
CA PHE A 320 -10.25 15.37 7.14
C PHE A 320 -11.63 16.02 7.08
N VAL A 321 -11.74 17.14 6.39
CA VAL A 321 -12.99 17.88 6.22
C VAL A 321 -13.31 18.04 4.74
N LEU A 322 -14.43 17.47 4.30
CA LEU A 322 -14.93 17.60 2.93
C LEU A 322 -16.20 18.45 2.92
N ASP A 323 -16.16 19.60 2.24
CA ASP A 323 -17.36 20.40 1.96
C ASP A 323 -18.11 19.77 0.78
N LYS A 324 -19.09 18.95 1.10
CA LYS A 324 -19.91 18.28 0.11
C LYS A 324 -21.40 18.42 0.40
N GLN A 325 -22.19 18.48 -0.64
CA GLN A 325 -23.62 18.20 -0.54
C GLN A 325 -23.83 16.69 -0.44
N GLN A 326 -24.71 16.26 0.45
CA GLN A 326 -25.04 14.84 0.55
C GLN A 326 -25.67 14.36 -0.75
N ILE A 327 -25.09 13.33 -1.36
CA ILE A 327 -25.64 12.68 -2.55
C ILE A 327 -26.34 11.42 -2.07
N PRO A 328 -27.67 11.31 -2.24
CA PRO A 328 -28.41 10.12 -1.81
C PRO A 328 -27.85 8.84 -2.43
N GLY A 329 -27.64 7.80 -1.62
CA GLY A 329 -27.14 6.51 -2.06
C GLY A 329 -25.64 6.46 -2.34
N MET A 330 -24.88 7.49 -1.94
CA MET A 330 -23.41 7.50 -2.03
C MET A 330 -22.77 7.74 -0.67
N ASP A 331 -21.75 6.95 -0.36
CA ASP A 331 -20.88 7.12 0.80
C ASP A 331 -19.58 7.81 0.40
N VAL A 332 -18.88 8.38 1.39
CA VAL A 332 -17.57 9.00 1.23
C VAL A 332 -16.54 8.14 1.92
N TYR A 333 -15.51 7.80 1.18
CA TYR A 333 -14.39 7.02 1.66
C TYR A 333 -13.11 7.86 1.63
N LEU A 334 -12.23 7.59 2.58
CA LEU A 334 -10.87 8.09 2.59
C LEU A 334 -9.97 7.01 1.99
N ASP A 335 -9.34 7.29 0.85
CA ASP A 335 -8.49 6.35 0.13
C ASP A 335 -7.01 6.78 0.17
N GLY A 336 -6.15 5.86 0.59
CA GLY A 336 -4.71 6.01 0.64
C GLY A 336 -4.06 4.78 1.26
N ASP A 337 -2.74 4.63 1.13
CA ASP A 337 -2.02 3.47 1.70
C ASP A 337 -2.17 3.39 3.23
N PHE A 338 -2.30 4.53 3.90
CA PHE A 338 -2.51 4.58 5.36
C PHE A 338 -3.89 4.07 5.81
N THR A 339 -4.85 3.93 4.91
CA THR A 339 -6.17 3.31 5.18
C THR A 339 -6.17 1.83 4.84
N GLN A 340 -5.05 1.28 4.37
CA GLN A 340 -4.92 -0.08 3.85
C GLN A 340 -5.89 -0.40 2.70
N ARG A 341 -6.57 0.62 2.16
CA ARG A 341 -7.50 0.53 1.02
C ARG A 341 -8.58 -0.57 1.16
N HIS A 342 -9.13 -0.69 2.37
CA HIS A 342 -10.21 -1.64 2.70
C HIS A 342 -11.56 -0.95 2.78
#